data_58c712c12e5a30c8848869aa7587cf6a
#
_entry.id   58c712c12e5a30c8848869aa7587cf6a
#
_cell.length_a   1.000
_cell.length_b   1.000
_cell.length_c   1.000
_cell.angle_alpha   90.00
_cell.angle_beta   90.00
_cell.angle_gamma   90.00
#
_symmetry.space_group_name_H-M   'P 1'
#
loop_
_entity.id
_entity.type
_entity.pdbx_description
1 polymer ?
#
loop_
_entity_poly.entity_id
_entity_poly.type
_entity_poly.pdbx_seq_one_letter_code
_entity_poly.pdbx_strand_id
1 'polypeptide(L)'
;EITSWIHNNPLNYGPNYMSGQEVAIRLLNWCFCINYYANEIANNETLWQEVMSSVYEQLKHIEANLFFSQKFVRNNHLISEATCLFVYSLLFPALPESAKWQNKSKQILEQEAQFQIFNDGSYLQYSMNYHRVIIQLYNWVIKIGNLNKVKFSDAFISQIKKSLQFLVQNTDPLSGYTPNYGANDGSLIFPLNDNDYRDFRPQLQSLAHTL
;
A
#
# COMPACT_ATOMS: atom_id res chain seq x y z
N GLU A 1 -6.99 -11.14 17.94
CA GLU A 1 -5.58 -10.84 17.62
C GLU A 1 -5.33 -9.32 17.52
N ILE A 2 -6.15 -8.54 16.78
CA ILE A 2 -5.97 -7.07 16.66
C ILE A 2 -5.99 -6.39 18.04
N THR A 3 -6.96 -6.70 18.89
CA THR A 3 -7.07 -6.12 20.24
C THR A 3 -5.90 -6.51 21.13
N SER A 4 -5.46 -7.75 21.07
CA SER A 4 -4.25 -8.19 21.77
C SER A 4 -3.02 -7.41 21.31
N TRP A 5 -2.92 -7.15 20.01
CA TRP A 5 -1.82 -6.32 19.47
C TRP A 5 -1.89 -4.89 20.00
N ILE A 6 -3.08 -4.28 19.99
CA ILE A 6 -3.30 -2.90 20.52
C ILE A 6 -2.84 -2.79 21.96
N HIS A 7 -3.27 -3.73 22.81
CA HIS A 7 -2.93 -3.71 24.24
C HIS A 7 -1.44 -3.87 24.54
N ASN A 8 -0.74 -4.64 23.68
CA ASN A 8 0.70 -4.91 23.88
C ASN A 8 1.62 -3.92 23.15
N ASN A 9 1.07 -3.02 22.34
CA ASN A 9 1.82 -2.05 21.56
C ASN A 9 1.22 -0.65 21.69
N PRO A 10 1.48 0.04 22.79
CA PRO A 10 0.98 1.40 23.00
C PRO A 10 1.43 2.35 21.89
N LEU A 11 0.55 3.25 21.49
CA LEU A 11 0.82 4.21 20.43
C LEU A 11 2.13 4.98 20.66
N ASN A 12 2.94 5.09 19.60
CA ASN A 12 4.24 5.76 19.58
C ASN A 12 5.32 5.15 20.48
N TYR A 13 5.11 3.95 21.01
CA TYR A 13 6.12 3.23 21.80
C TYR A 13 6.63 1.99 21.07
N GLY A 14 7.92 1.77 21.22
CA GLY A 14 8.59 0.57 20.69
C GLY A 14 8.83 0.57 19.19
N PRO A 15 9.42 -0.52 18.68
CA PRO A 15 9.88 -0.61 17.29
C PRO A 15 8.73 -0.56 16.27
N ASN A 16 7.54 -0.99 16.65
CA ASN A 16 6.38 -1.06 15.76
C ASN A 16 5.83 0.32 15.30
N TYR A 17 6.39 1.41 15.80
CA TYR A 17 6.06 2.79 15.41
C TYR A 17 7.25 3.57 14.84
N MET A 18 8.42 2.93 14.67
CA MET A 18 9.61 3.60 14.15
C MET A 18 9.53 3.88 12.64
N SER A 19 8.78 3.09 11.89
CA SER A 19 8.63 3.22 10.45
C SER A 19 7.17 3.46 10.07
N GLY A 20 6.89 4.57 9.38
CA GLY A 20 5.57 4.83 8.83
C GLY A 20 5.09 3.76 7.86
N GLN A 21 5.99 3.12 7.12
CA GLN A 21 5.68 1.99 6.26
C GLN A 21 5.13 0.79 7.04
N GLU A 22 5.73 0.43 8.17
CA GLU A 22 5.23 -0.69 8.99
C GLU A 22 3.83 -0.41 9.51
N VAL A 23 3.60 0.81 9.99
CA VAL A 23 2.27 1.26 10.41
C VAL A 23 1.29 1.19 9.23
N ALA A 24 1.69 1.65 8.05
CA ALA A 24 0.85 1.65 6.85
C ALA A 24 0.49 0.23 6.39
N ILE A 25 1.46 -0.68 6.30
CA ILE A 25 1.22 -2.08 5.90
C ILE A 25 0.32 -2.79 6.93
N ARG A 26 0.56 -2.58 8.22
CA ARG A 26 -0.28 -3.12 9.29
C ARG A 26 -1.72 -2.65 9.13
N LEU A 27 -1.95 -1.36 8.95
CA LEU A 27 -3.29 -0.80 8.77
C LEU A 27 -3.97 -1.32 7.50
N LEU A 28 -3.24 -1.47 6.39
CA LEU A 28 -3.80 -2.06 5.18
C LEU A 28 -4.26 -3.51 5.40
N ASN A 29 -3.51 -4.30 6.18
CA ASN A 29 -3.94 -5.65 6.58
C ASN A 29 -5.15 -5.61 7.54
N TRP A 30 -5.14 -4.68 8.51
CA TRP A 30 -6.30 -4.51 9.40
C TRP A 30 -7.54 -4.07 8.64
N CYS A 31 -7.40 -3.21 7.64
CA CYS A 31 -8.51 -2.80 6.78
C CYS A 31 -9.19 -4.01 6.13
N PHE A 32 -8.39 -4.97 5.64
CA PHE A 32 -8.93 -6.23 5.09
C PHE A 32 -9.70 -7.02 6.16
N CYS A 33 -9.11 -7.22 7.35
CA CYS A 33 -9.75 -7.94 8.45
C CYS A 33 -11.02 -7.22 8.94
N ILE A 34 -10.99 -5.89 9.08
CA ILE A 34 -12.16 -5.10 9.54
C ILE A 34 -13.32 -5.26 8.55
N ASN A 35 -13.04 -5.24 7.25
CA ASN A 35 -14.09 -5.43 6.24
C ASN A 35 -14.60 -6.88 6.19
N TYR A 36 -13.72 -7.86 6.36
CA TYR A 36 -14.10 -9.28 6.38
C TYR A 36 -14.99 -9.63 7.59
N TYR A 37 -14.65 -9.09 8.76
CA TYR A 37 -15.40 -9.30 10.01
C TYR A 37 -16.31 -8.11 10.36
N ALA A 38 -16.77 -7.37 9.35
CA ALA A 38 -17.53 -6.14 9.57
C ALA A 38 -18.79 -6.34 10.42
N ASN A 39 -19.52 -7.44 10.20
CA ASN A 39 -20.75 -7.73 10.94
C ASN A 39 -20.47 -8.05 12.41
N GLU A 40 -19.42 -8.83 12.70
CA GLU A 40 -19.04 -9.22 14.06
C GLU A 40 -18.52 -8.01 14.85
N ILE A 41 -17.72 -7.18 14.20
CA ILE A 41 -17.16 -5.96 14.82
C ILE A 41 -18.26 -4.93 15.04
N ALA A 42 -19.14 -4.70 14.07
CA ALA A 42 -20.22 -3.70 14.18
C ALA A 42 -21.26 -4.06 15.28
N ASN A 43 -21.45 -5.35 15.57
CA ASN A 43 -22.34 -5.80 16.63
C ASN A 43 -21.74 -5.69 18.04
N ASN A 44 -20.47 -5.29 18.15
CA ASN A 44 -19.77 -5.08 19.42
C ASN A 44 -19.20 -3.66 19.48
N GLU A 45 -19.99 -2.75 20.06
CA GLU A 45 -19.64 -1.32 20.11
C GLU A 45 -18.27 -1.05 20.79
N THR A 46 -17.98 -1.74 21.87
CA THR A 46 -16.70 -1.61 22.57
C THR A 46 -15.52 -2.02 21.67
N LEU A 47 -15.65 -3.16 21.00
CA LEU A 47 -14.64 -3.64 20.07
C LEU A 47 -14.47 -2.68 18.88
N TRP A 48 -15.58 -2.18 18.34
CA TRP A 48 -15.55 -1.20 17.24
C TRP A 48 -14.82 0.08 17.66
N GLN A 49 -15.17 0.64 18.82
CA GLN A 49 -14.54 1.85 19.33
C GLN A 49 -13.04 1.66 19.58
N GLU A 50 -12.64 0.56 20.19
CA GLU A 50 -11.24 0.25 20.46
C GLU A 50 -10.42 0.14 19.16
N VAL A 51 -10.91 -0.66 18.21
CA VAL A 51 -10.20 -0.89 16.94
C VAL A 51 -10.13 0.41 16.12
N MET A 52 -11.25 1.13 15.98
CA MET A 52 -11.28 2.34 15.15
C MET A 52 -10.53 3.51 15.79
N SER A 53 -10.49 3.61 17.12
CA SER A 53 -9.63 4.60 17.81
C SER A 53 -8.16 4.33 17.50
N SER A 54 -7.73 3.09 17.66
CA SER A 54 -6.34 2.71 17.33
C SER A 54 -6.00 2.92 15.85
N VAL A 55 -6.91 2.60 14.94
CA VAL A 55 -6.77 2.87 13.50
C VAL A 55 -6.58 4.37 13.26
N TYR A 56 -7.45 5.20 13.83
CA TYR A 56 -7.38 6.64 13.65
C TYR A 56 -6.08 7.24 14.18
N GLU A 57 -5.65 6.84 15.36
CA GLU A 57 -4.39 7.28 15.96
C GLU A 57 -3.17 6.89 15.12
N GLN A 58 -3.17 5.68 14.54
CA GLN A 58 -2.11 5.24 13.65
C GLN A 58 -2.12 5.99 12.31
N LEU A 59 -3.29 6.32 11.76
CA LEU A 59 -3.40 7.19 10.58
C LEU A 59 -2.85 8.59 10.87
N LYS A 60 -3.11 9.14 12.05
CA LYS A 60 -2.53 10.42 12.50
C LYS A 60 -1.02 10.34 12.66
N HIS A 61 -0.50 9.20 13.14
CA HIS A 61 0.94 8.96 13.20
C HIS A 61 1.57 8.99 11.80
N ILE A 62 0.98 8.30 10.82
CA ILE A 62 1.45 8.34 9.42
C ILE A 62 1.40 9.78 8.89
N GLU A 63 0.28 10.48 9.06
CA GLU A 63 0.13 11.88 8.61
C GLU A 63 1.22 12.79 9.15
N ALA A 64 1.52 12.67 10.45
CA ALA A 64 2.53 13.49 11.13
C ALA A 64 3.95 13.25 10.59
N ASN A 65 4.26 12.00 10.20
CA ASN A 65 5.57 11.60 9.72
C ASN A 65 5.72 11.61 8.19
N LEU A 66 4.64 11.85 7.44
CA LEU A 66 4.62 11.81 5.97
C LEU A 66 5.62 12.80 5.35
N PHE A 67 5.86 13.95 5.97
CA PHE A 67 6.87 14.91 5.52
C PHE A 67 8.28 14.32 5.57
N PHE A 68 8.60 13.55 6.60
CA PHE A 68 9.91 12.90 6.71
C PHE A 68 10.11 11.89 5.58
N SER A 69 9.12 11.03 5.34
CA SER A 69 9.18 10.06 4.23
C SER A 69 9.30 10.76 2.87
N GLN A 70 8.61 11.89 2.69
CA GLN A 70 8.62 12.67 1.45
C GLN A 70 9.96 13.38 1.17
N LYS A 71 10.70 13.79 2.22
CA LYS A 71 11.93 14.58 2.07
C LYS A 71 13.21 13.75 2.20
N PHE A 72 13.20 12.72 3.03
CA PHE A 72 14.43 12.02 3.43
C PHE A 72 14.47 10.55 3.03
N VAL A 73 13.33 9.91 2.83
CA VAL A 73 13.27 8.48 2.47
C VAL A 73 12.93 8.30 0.99
N ARG A 74 11.85 8.89 0.54
CA ARG A 74 11.35 9.00 -0.85
C ARG A 74 11.52 7.73 -1.70
N ASN A 75 11.03 6.61 -1.18
CA ASN A 75 11.03 5.30 -1.83
C ASN A 75 9.67 4.59 -1.61
N ASN A 76 9.65 3.24 -1.60
CA ASN A 76 8.44 2.45 -1.31
C ASN A 76 7.76 2.80 0.03
N HIS A 77 8.49 3.32 1.03
CA HIS A 77 7.89 3.76 2.30
C HIS A 77 6.86 4.86 2.06
N LEU A 78 7.23 5.91 1.34
CA LEU A 78 6.31 7.00 1.03
C LEU A 78 5.10 6.52 0.23
N ILE A 79 5.29 5.59 -0.72
CA ILE A 79 4.19 5.00 -1.49
C ILE A 79 3.25 4.21 -0.57
N SER A 80 3.80 3.41 0.36
CA SER A 80 3.00 2.63 1.33
C SER A 80 2.17 3.53 2.23
N GLU A 81 2.78 4.57 2.79
CA GLU A 81 2.13 5.55 3.66
C GLU A 81 1.01 6.31 2.94
N ALA A 82 1.29 6.80 1.74
CA ALA A 82 0.30 7.48 0.91
C ALA A 82 -0.83 6.53 0.49
N THR A 83 -0.52 5.28 0.14
CA THR A 83 -1.52 4.25 -0.15
C THR A 83 -2.45 4.02 1.03
N CYS A 84 -1.91 3.88 2.23
CA CYS A 84 -2.69 3.67 3.44
C CYS A 84 -3.67 4.82 3.69
N LEU A 85 -3.19 6.07 3.69
CA LEU A 85 -4.04 7.24 3.87
C LEU A 85 -5.11 7.36 2.79
N PHE A 86 -4.76 7.07 1.52
CA PHE A 86 -5.71 7.08 0.41
C PHE A 86 -6.82 6.04 0.58
N VAL A 87 -6.46 4.80 0.89
CA VAL A 87 -7.40 3.69 1.07
C VAL A 87 -8.37 3.99 2.23
N TYR A 88 -7.84 4.38 3.39
CA TYR A 88 -8.67 4.68 4.55
C TYR A 88 -9.59 5.90 4.31
N SER A 89 -9.12 6.90 3.58
CA SER A 89 -9.96 8.07 3.25
C SER A 89 -11.18 7.72 2.41
N LEU A 90 -11.08 6.68 1.57
CA LEU A 90 -12.18 6.23 0.72
C LEU A 90 -13.12 5.25 1.43
N LEU A 91 -12.58 4.36 2.25
CA LEU A 91 -13.37 3.34 2.94
C LEU A 91 -14.01 3.87 4.23
N PHE A 92 -13.44 4.90 4.83
CA PHE A 92 -13.94 5.52 6.07
C PHE A 92 -14.09 7.04 5.90
N PRO A 93 -15.01 7.50 5.01
CA PRO A 93 -15.15 8.91 4.67
C PRO A 93 -15.65 9.79 5.84
N ALA A 94 -16.15 9.17 6.91
CA ALA A 94 -16.58 9.88 8.12
C ALA A 94 -15.40 10.33 9.02
N LEU A 95 -14.17 9.87 8.77
CA LEU A 95 -13.01 10.35 9.52
C LEU A 95 -12.75 11.84 9.22
N PRO A 96 -12.42 12.65 10.23
CA PRO A 96 -12.35 14.12 10.08
C PRO A 96 -11.41 14.61 8.97
N GLU A 97 -10.27 13.92 8.77
CA GLU A 97 -9.27 14.30 7.78
C GLU A 97 -9.40 13.56 6.43
N SER A 98 -10.43 12.74 6.21
CA SER A 98 -10.56 11.90 5.02
C SER A 98 -10.40 12.68 3.71
N ALA A 99 -11.08 13.80 3.54
CA ALA A 99 -10.97 14.61 2.33
C ALA A 99 -9.55 15.17 2.12
N LYS A 100 -8.89 15.59 3.20
CA LYS A 100 -7.50 16.07 3.18
C LYS A 100 -6.54 14.93 2.81
N TRP A 101 -6.70 13.77 3.44
CA TRP A 101 -5.86 12.60 3.17
C TRP A 101 -6.04 12.11 1.73
N GLN A 102 -7.27 12.02 1.23
CA GLN A 102 -7.55 11.63 -0.14
C GLN A 102 -6.82 12.51 -1.16
N ASN A 103 -6.97 13.83 -1.05
CA ASN A 103 -6.37 14.77 -1.99
C ASN A 103 -4.84 14.73 -1.92
N LYS A 104 -4.27 14.80 -0.71
CA LYS A 104 -2.83 14.81 -0.50
C LYS A 104 -2.17 13.50 -0.93
N SER A 105 -2.75 12.36 -0.55
CA SER A 105 -2.20 11.05 -0.91
C SER A 105 -2.26 10.79 -2.41
N LYS A 106 -3.38 11.14 -3.07
CA LYS A 106 -3.51 11.03 -4.52
C LYS A 106 -2.42 11.83 -5.22
N GLN A 107 -2.21 13.09 -4.80
CA GLN A 107 -1.16 13.93 -5.36
C GLN A 107 0.25 13.31 -5.16
N ILE A 108 0.54 12.80 -3.97
CA ILE A 108 1.83 12.14 -3.68
C ILE A 108 1.99 10.91 -4.57
N LEU A 109 0.99 10.03 -4.64
CA LEU A 109 1.05 8.81 -5.45
C LEU A 109 1.31 9.10 -6.93
N GLU A 110 0.64 10.12 -7.50
CA GLU A 110 0.87 10.54 -8.88
C GLU A 110 2.27 11.11 -9.09
N GLN A 111 2.75 11.95 -8.17
CA GLN A 111 4.11 12.52 -8.24
C GLN A 111 5.19 11.45 -8.09
N GLU A 112 5.01 10.54 -7.15
CA GLU A 112 6.01 9.50 -6.89
C GLU A 112 6.04 8.43 -7.99
N ALA A 113 4.94 8.12 -8.66
CA ALA A 113 4.95 7.28 -9.84
C ALA A 113 5.81 7.88 -10.96
N GLN A 114 5.73 9.21 -11.17
CA GLN A 114 6.56 9.91 -12.16
C GLN A 114 8.04 9.99 -11.76
N PHE A 115 8.32 10.05 -10.46
CA PHE A 115 9.68 10.19 -9.95
C PHE A 115 10.39 8.85 -9.75
N GLN A 116 9.69 7.84 -9.22
CA GLN A 116 10.31 6.58 -8.81
C GLN A 116 10.30 5.50 -9.90
N ILE A 117 9.47 5.64 -10.94
CA ILE A 117 9.44 4.76 -12.10
C ILE A 117 10.11 5.48 -13.26
N PHE A 118 11.17 4.91 -13.82
CA PHE A 118 11.91 5.51 -14.91
C PHE A 118 11.18 5.36 -16.26
N ASN A 119 11.70 6.00 -17.30
CA ASN A 119 11.06 6.00 -18.62
C ASN A 119 10.98 4.62 -19.27
N ASP A 120 11.90 3.73 -18.94
CA ASP A 120 11.93 2.33 -19.36
C ASP A 120 11.04 1.41 -18.51
N GLY A 121 10.39 1.97 -17.48
CA GLY A 121 9.54 1.26 -16.55
C GLY A 121 10.25 0.67 -15.34
N SER A 122 11.59 0.75 -15.26
CA SER A 122 12.35 0.26 -14.10
C SER A 122 12.11 1.12 -12.85
N TYR A 123 12.40 0.53 -11.69
CA TYR A 123 12.10 1.14 -10.40
C TYR A 123 13.35 1.71 -9.72
N LEU A 124 13.21 2.88 -9.10
CA LEU A 124 14.27 3.67 -8.47
C LEU A 124 15.16 2.88 -7.48
N GLN A 125 14.62 1.90 -6.77
CA GLN A 125 15.41 1.12 -5.80
C GLN A 125 16.25 0.00 -6.45
N TYR A 126 16.19 -0.19 -7.76
CA TYR A 126 16.93 -1.22 -8.48
C TYR A 126 16.77 -2.63 -7.87
N SER A 127 15.54 -2.97 -7.50
CA SER A 127 15.19 -4.24 -6.88
C SER A 127 13.90 -4.79 -7.49
N MET A 128 13.92 -6.02 -7.97
CA MET A 128 12.72 -6.70 -8.48
C MET A 128 11.71 -6.91 -7.36
N ASN A 129 12.17 -7.23 -6.15
CA ASN A 129 11.29 -7.41 -5.01
C ASN A 129 10.54 -6.12 -4.65
N TYR A 130 11.25 -5.01 -4.45
CA TYR A 130 10.60 -3.74 -4.14
C TYR A 130 9.81 -3.17 -5.32
N HIS A 131 10.17 -3.50 -6.56
CA HIS A 131 9.37 -3.20 -7.73
C HIS A 131 8.00 -3.91 -7.66
N ARG A 132 7.98 -5.20 -7.26
CA ARG A 132 6.73 -5.93 -7.02
C ARG A 132 5.90 -5.28 -5.90
N VAL A 133 6.52 -4.85 -4.82
CA VAL A 133 5.84 -4.16 -3.71
C VAL A 133 5.08 -2.92 -4.20
N ILE A 134 5.74 -2.06 -4.97
CA ILE A 134 5.06 -0.84 -5.43
C ILE A 134 3.94 -1.09 -6.42
N ILE A 135 4.07 -2.07 -7.32
CA ILE A 135 2.98 -2.38 -8.25
C ILE A 135 1.77 -2.98 -7.53
N GLN A 136 1.96 -3.72 -6.43
CA GLN A 136 0.85 -4.18 -5.60
C GLN A 136 0.13 -2.99 -4.95
N LEU A 137 0.85 -2.03 -4.40
CA LEU A 137 0.28 -0.80 -3.82
C LEU A 137 -0.46 0.02 -4.86
N TYR A 138 0.13 0.27 -6.02
CA TYR A 138 -0.51 1.00 -7.11
C TYR A 138 -1.74 0.28 -7.65
N ASN A 139 -1.70 -1.05 -7.76
CA ASN A 139 -2.87 -1.84 -8.13
C ASN A 139 -4.05 -1.59 -7.16
N TRP A 140 -3.76 -1.58 -5.87
CA TRP A 140 -4.77 -1.33 -4.84
C TRP A 140 -5.37 0.08 -4.94
N VAL A 141 -4.54 1.11 -5.07
CA VAL A 141 -5.06 2.48 -5.14
C VAL A 141 -5.88 2.72 -6.40
N ILE A 142 -5.48 2.15 -7.54
CA ILE A 142 -6.26 2.26 -8.78
C ILE A 142 -7.60 1.54 -8.62
N LYS A 143 -7.59 0.31 -8.13
CA LYS A 143 -8.79 -0.52 -7.96
C LYS A 143 -9.78 0.12 -6.99
N ILE A 144 -9.31 0.52 -5.80
CA ILE A 144 -10.17 1.16 -4.78
C ILE A 144 -10.61 2.54 -5.26
N GLY A 145 -9.74 3.30 -5.92
CA GLY A 145 -10.10 4.58 -6.53
C GLY A 145 -11.24 4.42 -7.54
N ASN A 146 -11.12 3.48 -8.47
CA ASN A 146 -12.16 3.21 -9.48
C ASN A 146 -13.50 2.82 -8.85
N LEU A 147 -13.49 1.97 -7.83
CA LEU A 147 -14.70 1.58 -7.10
C LEU A 147 -15.39 2.78 -6.41
N ASN A 148 -14.60 3.76 -5.98
CA ASN A 148 -15.08 4.99 -5.34
C ASN A 148 -15.17 6.20 -6.29
N LYS A 149 -15.09 5.98 -7.60
CA LYS A 149 -15.19 7.03 -8.65
C LYS A 149 -14.08 8.08 -8.58
N VAL A 150 -12.95 7.77 -7.96
CA VAL A 150 -11.76 8.62 -7.92
C VAL A 150 -10.79 8.15 -9.00
N LYS A 151 -10.63 8.96 -10.04
CA LYS A 151 -9.74 8.64 -11.17
C LYS A 151 -8.35 9.24 -10.96
N PHE A 152 -7.34 8.47 -11.34
CA PHE A 152 -5.97 8.95 -11.50
C PHE A 152 -5.76 9.56 -12.88
N SER A 153 -4.72 10.40 -13.02
CA SER A 153 -4.36 11.02 -14.30
C SER A 153 -3.87 9.99 -15.33
N ASP A 154 -4.03 10.31 -16.61
CA ASP A 154 -3.52 9.46 -17.69
C ASP A 154 -2.00 9.30 -17.63
N ALA A 155 -1.29 10.33 -17.19
CA ALA A 155 0.15 10.31 -16.97
C ALA A 155 0.54 9.28 -15.90
N PHE A 156 -0.19 9.23 -14.78
CA PHE A 156 0.00 8.22 -13.74
C PHE A 156 -0.24 6.81 -14.28
N ILE A 157 -1.38 6.57 -14.92
CA ILE A 157 -1.73 5.27 -15.50
C ILE A 157 -0.70 4.83 -16.55
N SER A 158 -0.24 5.76 -17.39
CA SER A 158 0.81 5.49 -18.38
C SER A 158 2.11 5.02 -17.72
N GLN A 159 2.50 5.64 -16.62
CA GLN A 159 3.72 5.28 -15.91
C GLN A 159 3.61 3.89 -15.24
N ILE A 160 2.44 3.57 -14.67
CA ILE A 160 2.20 2.24 -14.10
C ILE A 160 2.19 1.16 -15.19
N LYS A 161 1.67 1.47 -16.39
CA LYS A 161 1.75 0.54 -17.56
C LYS A 161 3.18 0.24 -17.97
N LYS A 162 4.07 1.25 -17.98
CA LYS A 162 5.50 1.01 -18.25
C LYS A 162 6.14 0.11 -17.20
N SER A 163 5.83 0.34 -15.92
CA SER A 163 6.31 -0.49 -14.80
C SER A 163 5.85 -1.95 -14.94
N LEU A 164 4.58 -2.17 -15.26
CA LEU A 164 4.06 -3.49 -15.54
C LEU A 164 4.79 -4.15 -16.72
N GLN A 165 4.95 -3.42 -17.84
CA GLN A 165 5.63 -3.93 -19.03
C GLN A 165 7.08 -4.32 -18.74
N PHE A 166 7.82 -3.52 -17.99
CA PHE A 166 9.17 -3.84 -17.56
C PHE A 166 9.22 -5.15 -16.77
N LEU A 167 8.35 -5.33 -15.79
CA LEU A 167 8.31 -6.57 -15.02
C LEU A 167 7.90 -7.78 -15.86
N VAL A 168 6.92 -7.65 -16.73
CA VAL A 168 6.50 -8.73 -17.65
C VAL A 168 7.66 -9.17 -18.55
N GLN A 169 8.41 -8.23 -19.11
CA GLN A 169 9.57 -8.52 -19.96
C GLN A 169 10.72 -9.22 -19.22
N ASN A 170 10.81 -9.01 -17.90
CA ASN A 170 11.83 -9.62 -17.05
C ASN A 170 11.35 -10.86 -16.29
N THR A 171 10.13 -11.33 -16.54
CA THR A 171 9.55 -12.53 -15.92
C THR A 171 9.63 -13.70 -16.87
N ASP A 172 10.24 -14.81 -16.43
CA ASP A 172 10.21 -16.06 -17.17
C ASP A 172 8.75 -16.59 -17.26
N PRO A 173 8.20 -16.78 -18.46
CA PRO A 173 6.80 -17.16 -18.63
C PRO A 173 6.46 -18.56 -18.09
N LEU A 174 7.44 -19.46 -18.01
CA LEU A 174 7.23 -20.83 -17.54
C LEU A 174 7.21 -20.90 -16.01
N SER A 175 8.22 -20.37 -15.35
CA SER A 175 8.33 -20.39 -13.88
C SER A 175 7.60 -19.23 -13.19
N GLY A 176 7.44 -18.09 -13.87
CA GLY A 176 6.95 -16.86 -13.28
C GLY A 176 8.03 -16.08 -12.51
N TYR A 177 9.28 -16.55 -12.51
CA TYR A 177 10.35 -15.95 -11.77
C TYR A 177 10.98 -14.77 -12.50
N THR A 178 11.40 -13.79 -11.76
CA THR A 178 12.26 -12.69 -12.23
C THR A 178 13.71 -12.92 -11.77
N PRO A 179 14.71 -12.29 -12.41
CA PRO A 179 16.06 -12.25 -11.84
C PRO A 179 16.02 -11.74 -10.39
N ASN A 180 16.77 -12.40 -9.50
CA ASN A 180 16.91 -11.93 -8.12
C ASN A 180 17.88 -10.75 -8.07
N TYR A 181 17.46 -9.62 -8.63
CA TYR A 181 18.26 -8.42 -8.77
C TYR A 181 17.91 -7.41 -7.66
N GLY A 182 18.94 -6.84 -7.04
CA GLY A 182 18.82 -5.85 -5.97
C GLY A 182 18.45 -6.45 -4.62
N ALA A 183 18.12 -5.58 -3.68
CA ALA A 183 17.74 -5.99 -2.33
C ALA A 183 16.46 -6.82 -2.31
N ASN A 184 16.48 -7.92 -1.58
CA ASN A 184 15.35 -8.82 -1.41
C ASN A 184 15.28 -9.29 0.05
N ASP A 185 14.37 -8.72 0.80
CA ASP A 185 14.08 -9.06 2.20
C ASP A 185 12.84 -9.95 2.36
N GLY A 186 12.32 -10.49 1.25
CA GLY A 186 11.12 -11.31 1.27
C GLY A 186 9.81 -10.53 1.30
N SER A 187 9.82 -9.22 1.09
CA SER A 187 8.60 -8.41 1.11
C SER A 187 7.62 -8.84 0.02
N LEU A 188 6.42 -9.21 0.46
CA LEU A 188 5.26 -9.49 -0.38
C LEU A 188 4.02 -8.95 0.33
N ILE A 189 3.39 -7.94 -0.27
CA ILE A 189 2.17 -7.35 0.29
C ILE A 189 0.97 -8.17 -0.21
N PHE A 190 0.06 -8.51 0.71
CA PHE A 190 -1.16 -9.26 0.42
C PHE A 190 -0.92 -10.60 -0.31
N PRO A 191 -0.32 -11.59 0.37
CA PRO A 191 -0.19 -12.95 -0.17
C PRO A 191 -1.57 -13.66 -0.15
N LEU A 192 -2.44 -13.33 -1.09
CA LEU A 192 -3.82 -13.84 -1.17
C LEU A 192 -3.96 -15.07 -2.07
N ASN A 193 -2.86 -15.77 -2.35
CA ASN A 193 -2.84 -16.99 -3.15
C ASN A 193 -1.76 -17.95 -2.63
N ASP A 194 -1.81 -19.20 -3.08
CA ASP A 194 -0.87 -20.27 -2.69
C ASP A 194 0.33 -20.41 -3.63
N ASN A 195 0.59 -19.42 -4.49
CA ASN A 195 1.72 -19.45 -5.41
C ASN A 195 3.04 -19.29 -4.66
N ASP A 196 4.11 -19.86 -5.25
CA ASP A 196 5.47 -19.64 -4.77
C ASP A 196 5.77 -18.14 -4.66
N TYR A 197 6.49 -17.76 -3.61
CA TYR A 197 6.90 -16.36 -3.40
C TYR A 197 7.63 -15.74 -4.60
N ARG A 198 8.41 -16.55 -5.33
CA ARG A 198 9.19 -16.11 -6.50
C ARG A 198 8.34 -15.96 -7.76
N ASP A 199 7.10 -16.46 -7.78
CA ASP A 199 6.18 -16.31 -8.91
C ASP A 199 5.53 -14.91 -8.90
N PHE A 200 5.92 -14.08 -9.85
CA PHE A 200 5.42 -12.71 -10.00
C PHE A 200 4.11 -12.64 -10.79
N ARG A 201 3.73 -13.71 -11.52
CA ARG A 201 2.57 -13.70 -12.41
C ARG A 201 1.25 -13.28 -11.75
N PRO A 202 0.93 -13.69 -10.50
CA PRO A 202 -0.32 -13.27 -9.88
C PRO A 202 -0.44 -11.76 -9.72
N GLN A 203 0.65 -11.08 -9.30
CA GLN A 203 0.66 -9.64 -9.11
C GLN A 203 0.61 -8.89 -10.44
N LEU A 204 1.35 -9.37 -11.44
CA LEU A 204 1.36 -8.81 -12.80
C LEU A 204 0.00 -8.95 -13.48
N GLN A 205 -0.64 -10.12 -13.38
CA GLN A 205 -1.96 -10.37 -13.93
C GLN A 205 -3.02 -9.51 -13.24
N SER A 206 -2.97 -9.40 -11.92
CA SER A 206 -3.89 -8.56 -11.15
C SER A 206 -3.81 -7.08 -11.57
N LEU A 207 -2.59 -6.55 -11.73
CA LEU A 207 -2.39 -5.18 -12.19
C LEU A 207 -2.84 -5.00 -13.65
N ALA A 208 -2.51 -5.94 -14.54
CA ALA A 208 -2.93 -5.90 -15.94
C ALA A 208 -4.46 -5.88 -16.09
N HIS A 209 -5.17 -6.59 -15.21
CA HIS A 209 -6.64 -6.59 -15.22
C HIS A 209 -7.23 -5.27 -14.68
N THR A 210 -6.50 -4.56 -13.86
CA THR A 210 -6.94 -3.28 -13.25
C THR A 210 -6.74 -2.10 -14.21
N LEU A 211 -5.73 -2.15 -15.10
CA LEU A 211 -5.33 -1.11 -16.05
C LEU A 211 -6.10 -1.14 -17.36
#